data_7fd192d99b265bb24c2aaaffd01159da
#
_entry.id   7fd192d99b265bb24c2aaaffd01159da
#
_cell.length_a   1.000
_cell.length_b   1.000
_cell.length_c   1.000
_cell.angle_alpha   90.00
_cell.angle_beta   90.00
_cell.angle_gamma   90.00
#
_symmetry.space_group_name_H-M   'P 1'
#
loop_
_entity.id
_entity.type
_entity.pdbx_description
1 polymer ?
#
loop_
_entity_poly.entity_id
_entity_poly.type
_entity_poly.pdbx_seq_one_letter_code
_entity_poly.pdbx_strand_id
1 'polypeptide(L)'
;MEDRMYKVFSPNDSKVAMKVIPGHFVTTHSHITHYVDMTTLRARQNEAEAAARILASKYANNTPVDSIICLNGCEVIGAYLAQELTKSGIMCLNAHHTIYVTSPEQDINGQMIFRDNSKIMVEGKNVLILSTSITT
;
A
#
# COMPACT_ATOMS: atom_id res chain seq x y z
N MET A 1 -0.17 -5.48 26.41
CA MET A 1 0.47 -4.84 25.26
C MET A 1 -0.42 -3.76 24.64
N GLU A 2 -1.70 -4.02 24.48
CA GLU A 2 -2.64 -3.06 23.88
C GLU A 2 -2.88 -1.82 24.73
N ASP A 3 -2.75 -1.90 26.04
CA ASP A 3 -2.90 -0.77 26.96
C ASP A 3 -1.82 0.30 26.79
N ARG A 4 -0.70 -0.04 26.12
CA ARG A 4 0.37 0.92 25.79
C ARG A 4 0.25 1.47 24.37
N MET A 5 -0.71 0.98 23.61
CA MET A 5 -0.91 1.39 22.22
C MET A 5 -1.40 2.84 22.15
N TYR A 6 -0.84 3.60 21.23
CA TYR A 6 -1.33 4.93 20.90
C TYR A 6 -1.45 5.08 19.38
N LYS A 7 -2.19 6.09 18.95
CA LYS A 7 -2.42 6.35 17.53
C LYS A 7 -1.67 7.60 17.10
N VAL A 8 -1.08 7.52 15.91
CA VAL A 8 -0.49 8.68 15.23
C VAL A 8 -1.35 8.98 14.01
N PHE A 9 -2.04 10.10 14.04
CA PHE A 9 -2.98 10.48 12.98
C PHE A 9 -2.29 11.20 11.84
N SER A 10 -2.78 10.95 10.63
CA SER A 10 -2.35 11.72 9.47
C SER A 10 -2.86 13.18 9.61
N PRO A 11 -2.02 14.17 9.30
CA PRO A 11 -2.49 15.57 9.30
C PRO A 11 -3.49 15.84 8.17
N ASN A 12 -3.56 14.99 7.17
CA ASN A 12 -4.42 15.18 6.00
C ASN A 12 -5.81 14.56 6.16
N ASP A 13 -5.95 13.52 6.96
CA ASP A 13 -7.21 12.83 7.18
C ASP A 13 -7.19 12.09 8.50
N SER A 14 -8.11 12.45 9.42
CA SER A 14 -8.19 11.84 10.75
C SER A 14 -8.61 10.37 10.72
N LYS A 15 -9.13 9.86 9.60
CA LYS A 15 -9.45 8.45 9.42
C LYS A 15 -8.20 7.60 9.24
N VAL A 16 -7.08 8.23 8.86
CA VAL A 16 -5.81 7.54 8.65
C VAL A 16 -4.95 7.70 9.89
N ALA A 17 -4.72 6.59 10.57
CA ALA A 17 -3.90 6.57 11.77
C ALA A 17 -3.06 5.29 11.81
N MET A 18 -1.84 5.42 12.29
CA MET A 18 -1.00 4.28 12.62
C MET A 18 -1.19 3.95 14.09
N LYS A 19 -1.32 2.66 14.40
CA LYS A 19 -1.33 2.17 15.77
C LYS A 19 0.10 1.81 16.15
N VAL A 20 0.60 2.42 17.20
CA VAL A 20 2.00 2.23 17.63
C VAL A 20 2.00 1.63 19.03
N ILE A 21 2.76 0.56 19.20
CA ILE A 21 2.89 -0.14 20.47
C ILE A 21 4.36 -0.05 20.89
N PRO A 22 4.68 0.70 21.96
CA PRO A 22 6.05 0.73 22.46
C PRO A 22 6.38 -0.59 23.17
N GLY A 23 7.63 -0.99 23.11
CA GLY A 23 8.09 -2.23 23.72
C GLY A 23 9.45 -2.64 23.18
N HIS A 24 9.73 -3.93 23.25
CA HIS A 24 10.93 -4.52 22.67
C HIS A 24 10.50 -5.67 21.77
N PHE A 25 10.71 -5.51 20.47
CA PHE A 25 10.28 -6.48 19.46
C PHE A 25 11.47 -6.94 18.64
N VAL A 26 11.47 -8.22 18.28
CA VAL A 26 12.52 -8.83 17.48
C VAL A 26 11.97 -9.10 16.09
N THR A 27 12.63 -8.56 15.08
CA THR A 27 12.36 -8.87 13.68
C THR A 27 13.43 -9.83 13.16
N THR A 28 13.30 -10.25 11.91
CA THR A 28 14.28 -11.14 11.28
C THR A 28 15.69 -10.52 11.25
N HIS A 29 15.78 -9.20 11.15
CA HIS A 29 17.05 -8.51 10.95
C HIS A 29 17.43 -7.52 12.05
N SER A 30 16.52 -7.21 12.97
CA SER A 30 16.77 -6.16 13.94
C SER A 30 15.89 -6.28 15.18
N HIS A 31 16.25 -5.51 16.20
CA HIS A 31 15.42 -5.28 17.37
C HIS A 31 14.82 -3.88 17.25
N ILE A 32 13.53 -3.75 17.52
CA ILE A 32 12.83 -2.47 17.42
C ILE A 32 12.16 -2.14 18.75
N THR A 33 12.01 -0.86 19.02
CA THR A 33 11.41 -0.36 20.26
C THR A 33 9.92 -0.04 20.12
N HIS A 34 9.43 0.01 18.89
CA HIS A 34 8.04 0.32 18.59
C HIS A 34 7.54 -0.61 17.49
N TYR A 35 6.38 -1.19 17.72
CA TYR A 35 5.68 -1.98 16.71
C TYR A 35 4.58 -1.14 16.11
N VAL A 36 4.55 -1.06 14.78
CA VAL A 36 3.51 -0.34 14.05
C VAL A 36 2.52 -1.35 13.50
N ASP A 37 1.27 -1.26 13.96
CA ASP A 37 0.20 -2.14 13.51
C ASP A 37 -0.64 -1.44 12.46
N MET A 38 -0.55 -1.90 11.23
CA MET A 38 -1.26 -1.38 10.07
C MET A 38 -2.45 -2.26 9.67
N THR A 39 -2.82 -3.25 10.50
CA THR A 39 -3.81 -4.26 10.13
C THR A 39 -5.15 -3.67 9.74
N THR A 40 -5.68 -2.76 10.54
CA THR A 40 -6.98 -2.16 10.24
C THR A 40 -6.88 -1.12 9.11
N LEU A 41 -5.79 -0.39 9.03
CA LEU A 41 -5.58 0.60 7.97
C LEU A 41 -5.59 -0.05 6.59
N ARG A 42 -4.95 -1.20 6.44
CA ARG A 42 -4.88 -1.89 5.15
C ARG A 42 -6.11 -2.72 4.81
N ALA A 43 -6.91 -3.12 5.80
CA ALA A 43 -8.01 -4.07 5.62
C ALA A 43 -9.39 -3.46 5.80
N ARG A 44 -9.52 -2.48 6.66
CA ARG A 44 -10.81 -1.83 6.92
C ARG A 44 -11.14 -0.88 5.77
N GLN A 45 -12.28 -1.07 5.14
CA GLN A 45 -12.65 -0.42 3.89
C GLN A 45 -12.52 1.12 3.94
N ASN A 46 -13.09 1.76 4.94
CA ASN A 46 -13.07 3.21 5.03
C ASN A 46 -11.68 3.78 5.33
N GLU A 47 -10.87 3.08 6.12
CA GLU A 47 -9.50 3.49 6.41
C GLU A 47 -8.60 3.31 5.19
N ALA A 48 -8.74 2.20 4.49
CA ALA A 48 -7.99 1.93 3.27
C ALA A 48 -8.32 2.94 2.16
N GLU A 49 -9.60 3.28 2.02
CA GLU A 49 -10.03 4.30 1.05
C GLU A 49 -9.41 5.66 1.38
N ALA A 50 -9.42 6.08 2.64
CA ALA A 50 -8.84 7.35 3.06
C ALA A 50 -7.32 7.38 2.82
N ALA A 51 -6.63 6.29 3.12
CA ALA A 51 -5.20 6.17 2.83
C ALA A 51 -4.92 6.28 1.33
N ALA A 52 -5.73 5.63 0.50
CA ALA A 52 -5.59 5.68 -0.95
C ALA A 52 -5.77 7.10 -1.49
N ARG A 53 -6.71 7.86 -0.95
CA ARG A 53 -6.92 9.26 -1.36
C ARG A 53 -5.70 10.12 -1.07
N ILE A 54 -5.08 9.95 0.10
CA ILE A 54 -3.86 10.68 0.46
C ILE A 54 -2.73 10.32 -0.50
N LEU A 55 -2.53 9.04 -0.77
CA LEU A 55 -1.50 8.58 -1.71
C LEU A 55 -1.76 9.09 -3.12
N ALA A 56 -2.99 9.03 -3.58
CA ALA A 56 -3.37 9.48 -4.91
C ALA A 56 -3.07 10.97 -5.11
N SER A 57 -3.25 11.79 -4.09
CA SER A 57 -2.97 13.22 -4.17
C SER A 57 -1.52 13.52 -4.52
N LYS A 58 -0.60 12.60 -4.24
CA LYS A 58 0.83 12.76 -4.56
C LYS A 58 1.18 12.32 -5.97
N TYR A 59 0.42 11.41 -6.55
CA TYR A 59 0.79 10.73 -7.80
C TYR A 59 -0.17 10.96 -8.97
N ALA A 60 -1.36 11.49 -8.72
CA ALA A 60 -2.43 11.53 -9.70
C ALA A 60 -2.07 12.32 -10.97
N ASN A 61 -1.30 13.38 -10.85
CA ASN A 61 -1.01 14.30 -11.96
C ASN A 61 0.44 14.26 -12.45
N ASN A 62 1.29 13.39 -11.89
CA ASN A 62 2.72 13.41 -12.23
C ASN A 62 3.32 12.02 -12.50
N THR A 63 2.57 10.94 -12.27
CA THR A 63 3.12 9.58 -12.34
C THR A 63 2.23 8.71 -13.23
N PRO A 64 2.74 8.25 -14.37
CA PRO A 64 2.01 7.25 -15.16
C PRO A 64 2.05 5.90 -14.44
N VAL A 65 0.90 5.25 -14.30
CA VAL A 65 0.77 3.97 -13.59
C VAL A 65 -0.03 3.00 -14.44
N ASP A 66 0.58 1.88 -14.75
CA ASP A 66 -0.09 0.77 -15.45
C ASP A 66 -0.52 -0.31 -14.46
N SER A 67 0.25 -0.51 -13.40
CA SER A 67 0.00 -1.57 -12.43
C SER A 67 0.41 -1.14 -11.04
N ILE A 68 -0.35 -1.59 -10.05
CA ILE A 68 -0.01 -1.44 -8.64
C ILE A 68 0.31 -2.82 -8.10
N ILE A 69 1.54 -2.99 -7.61
CA ILE A 69 1.98 -4.23 -6.97
C ILE A 69 1.82 -4.05 -5.46
N CYS A 70 0.96 -4.87 -4.87
CA CYS A 70 0.64 -4.79 -3.45
C CYS A 70 1.45 -5.82 -2.66
N LEU A 71 2.20 -5.34 -1.69
CA LEU A 71 2.95 -6.16 -0.76
C LEU A 71 2.32 -6.06 0.63
N ASN A 72 2.57 -7.03 1.47
CA ASN A 72 2.17 -7.02 2.89
C ASN A 72 0.66 -6.79 3.10
N GLY A 73 -0.16 -7.35 2.22
CA GLY A 73 -1.62 -7.26 2.40
C GLY A 73 -2.23 -5.92 2.05
N CYS A 74 -1.62 -5.15 1.14
CA CYS A 74 -2.09 -3.82 0.75
C CYS A 74 -3.10 -3.82 -0.41
N GLU A 75 -3.71 -4.96 -0.74
CA GLU A 75 -4.58 -5.08 -1.92
C GLU A 75 -5.80 -4.17 -1.84
N VAL A 76 -6.39 -4.01 -0.67
CA VAL A 76 -7.56 -3.15 -0.50
C VAL A 76 -7.19 -1.68 -0.76
N ILE A 77 -6.08 -1.23 -0.18
CA ILE A 77 -5.58 0.13 -0.45
C ILE A 77 -5.24 0.26 -1.94
N GLY A 78 -4.62 -0.75 -2.53
CA GLY A 78 -4.26 -0.76 -3.94
C GLY A 78 -5.45 -0.60 -4.86
N ALA A 79 -6.55 -1.29 -4.57
CA ALA A 79 -7.78 -1.19 -5.35
C ALA A 79 -8.37 0.23 -5.30
N TYR A 80 -8.43 0.83 -4.12
CA TYR A 80 -8.90 2.21 -3.98
C TYR A 80 -7.93 3.20 -4.61
N LEU A 81 -6.63 2.96 -4.52
CA LEU A 81 -5.63 3.81 -5.16
C LEU A 81 -5.80 3.79 -6.69
N ALA A 82 -6.01 2.62 -7.28
CA ALA A 82 -6.28 2.51 -8.72
C ALA A 82 -7.54 3.30 -9.10
N GLN A 83 -8.59 3.21 -8.30
CA GLN A 83 -9.82 3.96 -8.53
C GLN A 83 -9.57 5.48 -8.48
N GLU A 84 -8.86 5.95 -7.47
CA GLU A 84 -8.56 7.38 -7.31
C GLU A 84 -7.67 7.90 -8.44
N LEU A 85 -6.66 7.13 -8.87
CA LEU A 85 -5.74 7.54 -9.93
C LEU A 85 -6.41 7.60 -11.30
N THR A 86 -7.49 6.86 -11.52
CA THR A 86 -8.18 6.80 -12.82
C THR A 86 -9.44 7.64 -12.90
N LYS A 87 -9.76 8.41 -11.86
CA LYS A 87 -10.90 9.32 -11.88
C LYS A 87 -10.72 10.40 -12.93
N SER A 88 -11.85 10.80 -13.55
CA SER A 88 -11.86 11.89 -14.51
C SER A 88 -11.48 13.20 -13.83
N GLY A 89 -10.61 13.97 -14.49
CA GLY A 89 -10.20 15.27 -13.97
C GLY A 89 -9.11 15.86 -14.84
N ILE A 90 -9.02 17.18 -14.87
CA ILE A 90 -8.05 17.90 -15.71
C ILE A 90 -6.61 17.55 -15.32
N MET A 91 -6.38 17.31 -14.04
CA MET A 91 -5.05 17.04 -13.51
C MET A 91 -4.74 15.56 -13.31
N CYS A 92 -5.60 14.67 -13.77
CA CYS A 92 -5.39 13.23 -13.61
C CYS A 92 -4.72 12.63 -14.83
N LEU A 93 -3.44 12.35 -14.73
CA LEU A 93 -2.64 11.77 -15.80
C LEU A 93 -3.17 10.41 -16.28
N ASN A 94 -3.69 9.61 -15.36
CA ASN A 94 -4.17 8.25 -15.64
C ASN A 94 -5.69 8.17 -15.82
N ALA A 95 -6.36 9.30 -16.04
CA ALA A 95 -7.81 9.33 -16.22
C ALA A 95 -8.24 8.40 -17.36
N HIS A 96 -9.26 7.59 -17.09
CA HIS A 96 -9.80 6.59 -18.01
C HIS A 96 -8.85 5.43 -18.37
N HIS A 97 -7.69 5.34 -17.74
CA HIS A 97 -6.80 4.20 -17.91
C HIS A 97 -7.31 3.00 -17.10
N THR A 98 -6.88 1.82 -17.51
CA THR A 98 -7.09 0.60 -16.74
C THR A 98 -5.80 0.29 -15.99
N ILE A 99 -5.89 0.20 -14.68
CA ILE A 99 -4.75 -0.13 -13.83
C ILE A 99 -4.94 -1.54 -13.26
N TYR A 100 -3.92 -2.38 -13.42
CA TYR A 100 -3.91 -3.68 -12.77
C TYR A 100 -3.53 -3.53 -11.30
N VAL A 101 -4.20 -4.30 -10.44
CA VAL A 101 -3.84 -4.41 -9.02
C VAL A 101 -3.50 -5.86 -8.76
N THR A 102 -2.26 -6.12 -8.39
CA THR A 102 -1.78 -7.49 -8.27
C THR A 102 -0.79 -7.61 -7.11
N SER A 103 -0.51 -8.84 -6.72
CA SER A 103 0.47 -9.17 -5.69
C SER A 103 1.36 -10.31 -6.18
N PRO A 104 2.66 -10.29 -5.84
CA PRO A 104 3.52 -11.42 -6.14
C PRO A 104 3.18 -12.61 -5.24
N GLU A 105 3.52 -13.80 -5.69
CA GLU A 105 3.50 -14.99 -4.87
C GLU A 105 4.89 -15.22 -4.28
N GLN A 106 4.97 -15.94 -3.16
CA GLN A 106 6.25 -16.39 -2.62
C GLN A 106 6.48 -17.84 -2.99
N ASP A 107 7.68 -18.15 -3.43
CA ASP A 107 8.08 -19.53 -3.66
C ASP A 107 8.52 -20.18 -2.33
N ILE A 108 8.94 -21.45 -2.43
CA ILE A 108 9.38 -22.23 -1.28
C ILE A 108 10.58 -21.60 -0.56
N ASN A 109 11.37 -20.80 -1.26
CA ASN A 109 12.54 -20.12 -0.69
C ASN A 109 12.22 -18.70 -0.20
N GLY A 110 10.95 -18.30 -0.22
CA GLY A 110 10.53 -16.96 0.18
C GLY A 110 10.77 -15.89 -0.87
N GLN A 111 11.21 -16.26 -2.06
CA GLN A 111 11.43 -15.33 -3.16
C GLN A 111 10.09 -14.89 -3.76
N MET A 112 9.92 -13.61 -4.01
CA MET A 112 8.72 -13.10 -4.67
C MET A 112 8.79 -13.35 -6.17
N ILE A 113 7.73 -13.97 -6.71
CA ILE A 113 7.66 -14.32 -8.12
C ILE A 113 6.31 -13.91 -8.70
N PHE A 114 6.30 -13.67 -10.00
CA PHE A 114 5.08 -13.54 -10.79
C PHE A 114 4.98 -14.74 -11.74
N ARG A 115 3.85 -15.43 -11.71
CA ARG A 115 3.60 -16.55 -12.61
C ARG A 115 3.40 -16.03 -14.05
N ASP A 116 3.50 -16.91 -15.02
CA ASP A 116 3.44 -16.54 -16.44
C ASP A 116 2.17 -15.77 -16.82
N ASN A 117 1.03 -16.15 -16.25
CA ASN A 117 -0.23 -15.44 -16.50
C ASN A 117 -0.29 -14.06 -15.87
N SER A 118 0.58 -13.75 -14.91
CA SER A 118 0.65 -12.44 -14.23
C SER A 118 1.75 -11.56 -14.79
N LYS A 119 2.69 -12.11 -15.57
CA LYS A 119 3.79 -11.32 -16.13
C LYS A 119 3.31 -10.19 -17.03
N ILE A 120 2.22 -10.39 -17.74
CA ILE A 120 1.64 -9.39 -18.62
C ILE A 120 1.26 -8.11 -17.87
N MET A 121 1.00 -8.21 -16.57
CA MET A 121 0.62 -7.06 -15.75
C MET A 121 1.81 -6.22 -15.30
N VAL A 122 3.02 -6.80 -15.33
CA VAL A 122 4.20 -6.13 -14.75
C VAL A 122 5.33 -5.91 -15.74
N GLU A 123 5.52 -6.81 -16.70
CA GLU A 123 6.63 -6.74 -17.63
C GLU A 123 6.47 -5.56 -18.61
N GLY A 124 7.47 -4.68 -18.65
CA GLY A 124 7.44 -3.51 -19.52
C GLY A 124 6.42 -2.44 -19.09
N LYS A 125 5.95 -2.49 -17.86
CA LYS A 125 4.91 -1.58 -17.35
C LYS A 125 5.48 -0.54 -16.39
N ASN A 126 4.77 0.58 -16.28
CA ASN A 126 5.01 1.54 -15.21
C ASN A 126 4.34 1.03 -13.95
N VAL A 127 5.14 0.62 -12.97
CA VAL A 127 4.66 -0.07 -11.78
C VAL A 127 4.81 0.80 -10.55
N LEU A 128 3.76 0.88 -9.76
CA LEU A 128 3.78 1.47 -8.44
C LEU A 128 3.77 0.34 -7.41
N ILE A 129 4.75 0.32 -6.52
CA ILE A 129 4.83 -0.69 -5.46
C ILE A 129 4.25 -0.10 -4.17
N LEU A 130 3.28 -0.79 -3.60
CA LEU A 130 2.58 -0.38 -2.39
C LEU A 130 2.88 -1.36 -1.26
N SER A 131 3.40 -0.83 -0.16
CA SER A 131 3.74 -1.63 1.02
C SER A 131 3.46 -0.85 2.30
N THR A 132 3.20 -1.54 3.39
CA THR A 132 3.03 -0.90 4.71
C THR A 132 4.35 -0.48 5.31
N SER A 133 5.44 -1.18 4.99
CA SER A 133 6.75 -0.90 5.52
C SER A 133 7.83 -1.47 4.62
N ILE A 134 9.00 -0.84 4.66
CA ILE A 134 10.20 -1.33 3.99
C ILE A 134 11.27 -1.45 5.06
N THR A 135 11.80 -2.67 5.21
CA THR A 135 12.87 -2.95 6.17
C THR A 135 14.02 -3.64 5.46
N THR A 136 15.20 -3.53 6.06
CA THR A 136 16.41 -4.22 5.57
C THR A 136 16.54 -5.63 6.15
#